data_1937ce9575bc0749afc4b612cb702b92
#
_entry.id   1937ce9575bc0749afc4b612cb702b92
#
_cell.length_a   1.000
_cell.length_b   1.000
_cell.length_c   1.000
_cell.angle_alpha   90.00
_cell.angle_beta   90.00
_cell.angle_gamma   90.00
#
_symmetry.space_group_name_H-M   'P 1'
#
loop_
_entity.id
_entity.type
_entity.pdbx_description
1 polymer ?
#
loop_
_entity_poly.entity_id
_entity_poly.type
_entity_poly.pdbx_seq_one_letter_code
_entity_poly.pdbx_strand_id
1 'polypeptide(L)'
;MDIIETIDLKHRPFLSERFRQMHLNISDYTFANLYLFRNVSHYNILTKDCGTFISAYNRQSQNYIMPLDSPQNCSPDTLRHLANDGGFFFPIPEAWLPFFPENEFSITFDDGESDYIYLTSNMASFAGKQYTRHRNHLNQFFGAYRPLDQALNADNVQDAAAVLQHWQEESLLAENKTDYSVCMEALQKFSELALWGTLYYIEGKPAGFIVGEALSKDTFCLHFAKGSKKYHGIYEFMFNDTAIKLQSQYQYLNLEEDMGNGNLRRTKKSYGPERILKKYRVRLKR
;
A
#
# COMPACT_ATOMS: atom_id res chain seq x y z
N MET A 1 15.13 27.26 -10.58
CA MET A 1 14.94 27.20 -9.11
C MET A 1 14.13 25.97 -8.83
N ASP A 2 14.67 25.08 -8.00
CA ASP A 2 13.94 23.89 -7.58
C ASP A 2 12.80 24.33 -6.67
N ILE A 3 11.57 23.99 -7.04
CA ILE A 3 10.42 24.19 -6.17
C ILE A 3 10.38 22.98 -5.24
N ILE A 4 10.57 23.20 -3.94
CA ILE A 4 10.44 22.17 -2.92
C ILE A 4 9.18 22.46 -2.13
N GLU A 5 8.23 21.55 -2.15
CA GLU A 5 6.96 21.70 -1.46
C GLU A 5 6.58 20.41 -0.74
N THR A 6 6.26 20.49 0.55
CA THR A 6 5.81 19.35 1.34
C THR A 6 4.45 18.84 0.85
N ILE A 7 4.28 17.53 0.80
CA ILE A 7 3.01 16.89 0.39
C ILE A 7 1.86 17.34 1.30
N ASP A 8 0.76 17.79 0.66
CA ASP A 8 -0.48 18.21 1.32
C ASP A 8 -1.70 17.83 0.45
N LEU A 9 -2.90 17.87 1.02
CA LEU A 9 -4.17 17.55 0.36
C LEU A 9 -4.39 18.31 -0.97
N LYS A 10 -3.92 19.56 -1.08
CA LYS A 10 -4.00 20.35 -2.32
C LYS A 10 -3.31 19.69 -3.52
N HIS A 11 -2.34 18.80 -3.28
CA HIS A 11 -1.61 18.09 -4.33
C HIS A 11 -2.35 16.86 -4.86
N ARG A 12 -3.42 16.42 -4.18
CA ARG A 12 -4.17 15.21 -4.54
C ARG A 12 -4.63 15.21 -6.00
N PRO A 13 -5.28 16.25 -6.55
CA PRO A 13 -5.75 16.20 -7.94
C PRO A 13 -4.62 15.97 -8.93
N PHE A 14 -3.50 16.67 -8.74
CA PHE A 14 -2.32 16.57 -9.59
C PHE A 14 -1.63 15.21 -9.49
N LEU A 15 -1.34 14.73 -8.26
CA LEU A 15 -0.62 13.47 -8.04
C LEU A 15 -1.46 12.26 -8.43
N SER A 16 -2.76 12.24 -8.07
CA SER A 16 -3.64 11.13 -8.41
C SER A 16 -3.83 10.98 -9.94
N GLU A 17 -3.89 12.10 -10.67
CA GLU A 17 -3.95 12.05 -12.13
C GLU A 17 -2.65 11.51 -12.73
N ARG A 18 -1.52 11.98 -12.23
CA ARG A 18 -0.20 11.53 -12.67
C ARG A 18 0.00 10.03 -12.43
N PHE A 19 -0.34 9.53 -11.24
CA PHE A 19 -0.24 8.11 -10.92
C PHE A 19 -1.11 7.23 -11.82
N ARG A 20 -2.33 7.70 -12.14
CA ARG A 20 -3.18 6.98 -13.11
C ARG A 20 -2.55 6.86 -14.49
N GLN A 21 -1.87 7.92 -14.96
CA GLN A 21 -1.21 7.93 -16.27
C GLN A 21 0.04 7.04 -16.33
N MET A 22 0.70 6.80 -15.20
CA MET A 22 1.89 5.96 -15.13
C MET A 22 1.60 4.48 -15.30
N HIS A 23 0.38 4.03 -15.05
CA HIS A 23 -0.04 2.61 -15.11
C HIS A 23 0.85 1.65 -14.30
N LEU A 24 1.42 2.12 -13.21
CA LEU A 24 2.21 1.32 -12.28
C LEU A 24 1.29 0.67 -11.25
N ASN A 25 1.61 -0.57 -10.87
CA ASN A 25 0.87 -1.31 -9.84
C ASN A 25 1.65 -1.38 -8.50
N ILE A 26 2.59 -0.47 -8.29
CA ILE A 26 3.38 -0.31 -7.06
C ILE A 26 2.59 0.54 -6.07
N SER A 27 2.41 0.06 -4.86
CA SER A 27 1.59 0.70 -3.81
C SER A 27 2.04 2.11 -3.41
N ASP A 28 3.32 2.39 -3.50
CA ASP A 28 3.90 3.72 -3.21
C ASP A 28 3.34 4.83 -4.13
N TYR A 29 2.86 4.46 -5.34
CA TYR A 29 2.27 5.39 -6.29
C TYR A 29 0.77 5.57 -6.09
N THR A 30 0.34 5.75 -4.84
CA THR A 30 -0.99 6.22 -4.49
C THR A 30 -0.91 7.52 -3.70
N PHE A 31 -1.92 8.38 -3.84
CA PHE A 31 -1.89 9.65 -3.11
C PHE A 31 -2.07 9.45 -1.61
N ALA A 32 -2.94 8.51 -1.22
CA ALA A 32 -3.15 8.25 0.20
C ALA A 32 -1.86 7.74 0.87
N ASN A 33 -1.10 6.84 0.24
CA ASN A 33 0.17 6.38 0.78
C ASN A 33 1.14 7.56 1.00
N LEU A 34 1.37 8.39 -0.02
CA LEU A 34 2.25 9.56 0.11
C LEU A 34 1.78 10.53 1.20
N TYR A 35 0.47 10.83 1.23
CA TYR A 35 -0.07 11.76 2.22
C TYR A 35 0.07 11.21 3.65
N LEU A 36 -0.31 9.97 3.87
CA LEU A 36 -0.33 9.36 5.18
C LEU A 36 1.07 9.17 5.77
N PHE A 37 2.06 8.85 4.93
CA PHE A 37 3.44 8.65 5.36
C PHE A 37 4.32 9.91 5.23
N ARG A 38 3.77 11.09 4.83
CA ARG A 38 4.53 12.33 4.59
C ARG A 38 5.36 12.79 5.78
N ASN A 39 4.84 12.62 6.99
CA ASN A 39 5.54 13.02 8.21
C ASN A 39 6.61 12.00 8.65
N VAL A 40 6.44 10.74 8.25
CA VAL A 40 7.39 9.65 8.57
C VAL A 40 8.58 9.68 7.62
N SER A 41 8.31 9.87 6.32
CA SER A 41 9.32 9.85 5.25
C SER A 41 9.74 11.25 4.78
N HIS A 42 9.16 12.31 5.33
CA HIS A 42 9.45 13.72 4.98
C HIS A 42 9.32 13.97 3.46
N TYR A 43 8.20 13.55 2.88
CA TYR A 43 7.96 13.69 1.44
C TYR A 43 7.87 15.14 1.00
N ASN A 44 8.72 15.51 0.03
CA ASN A 44 8.69 16.81 -0.63
C ASN A 44 8.66 16.64 -2.14
N ILE A 45 7.84 17.42 -2.82
CA ILE A 45 7.80 17.48 -4.29
C ILE A 45 9.01 18.28 -4.77
N LEU A 46 9.73 17.73 -5.74
CA LEU A 46 10.88 18.33 -6.38
C LEU A 46 10.63 18.38 -7.89
N THR A 47 10.62 19.57 -8.48
CA THR A 47 10.45 19.73 -9.93
C THR A 47 11.78 20.11 -10.60
N LYS A 48 12.13 19.37 -11.64
CA LYS A 48 13.29 19.57 -12.51
C LYS A 48 12.82 19.68 -13.96
N ASP A 49 13.69 20.14 -14.85
CA ASP A 49 13.37 20.28 -16.27
C ASP A 49 12.96 18.97 -16.94
N CYS A 50 13.48 17.84 -16.47
CA CYS A 50 13.20 16.52 -17.03
C CYS A 50 12.03 15.78 -16.37
N GLY A 51 11.40 16.33 -15.34
CA GLY A 51 10.26 15.70 -14.66
C GLY A 51 10.07 16.11 -13.23
N THR A 52 9.08 15.49 -12.59
CA THR A 52 8.74 15.70 -11.19
C THR A 52 9.17 14.48 -10.37
N PHE A 53 9.64 14.74 -9.17
CA PHE A 53 10.15 13.74 -8.24
C PHE A 53 9.61 14.00 -6.84
N ILE A 54 9.71 13.00 -5.97
CA ILE A 54 9.56 13.18 -4.53
C ILE A 54 10.89 12.86 -3.88
N SER A 55 11.41 13.78 -3.08
CA SER A 55 12.52 13.52 -2.16
C SER A 55 11.97 13.01 -0.84
N ALA A 56 12.63 12.02 -0.26
CA ALA A 56 12.15 11.33 0.93
C ALA A 56 13.29 10.71 1.74
N TYR A 57 12.98 10.25 2.96
CA TYR A 57 13.87 9.47 3.79
C TYR A 57 13.27 8.09 4.06
N ASN A 58 14.08 7.05 3.93
CA ASN A 58 13.70 5.71 4.34
C ASN A 58 13.83 5.53 5.88
N ARG A 59 13.46 4.35 6.38
CA ARG A 59 13.52 4.03 7.81
C ARG A 59 14.93 4.07 8.42
N GLN A 60 15.98 3.97 7.59
CA GLN A 60 17.38 4.10 8.00
C GLN A 60 17.87 5.56 7.88
N SER A 61 16.99 6.52 7.70
CA SER A 61 17.29 7.94 7.47
C SER A 61 18.18 8.19 6.26
N GLN A 62 18.14 7.29 5.27
CA GLN A 62 18.82 7.49 4.00
C GLN A 62 17.88 8.24 3.06
N ASN A 63 18.42 9.26 2.43
CA ASN A 63 17.70 10.04 1.43
C ASN A 63 17.44 9.22 0.17
N TYR A 64 16.25 9.39 -0.44
CA TYR A 64 15.95 8.79 -1.74
C TYR A 64 15.05 9.69 -2.59
N ILE A 65 15.07 9.42 -3.89
CA ILE A 65 14.28 10.12 -4.89
C ILE A 65 13.31 9.14 -5.54
N MET A 66 12.02 9.46 -5.48
CA MET A 66 10.96 8.73 -6.15
C MET A 66 10.57 9.50 -7.42
N PRO A 67 10.81 8.95 -8.62
CA PRO A 67 10.37 9.60 -9.86
C PRO A 67 8.84 9.54 -9.99
N LEU A 68 8.21 10.64 -10.37
CA LEU A 68 6.77 10.70 -10.68
C LEU A 68 6.48 10.63 -12.18
N ASP A 69 7.53 10.44 -12.97
CA ASP A 69 7.49 10.19 -14.39
C ASP A 69 8.57 9.18 -14.76
N SER A 70 8.43 8.53 -15.93
CA SER A 70 9.52 7.74 -16.48
C SER A 70 10.78 8.61 -16.65
N PRO A 71 11.95 8.20 -16.14
CA PRO A 71 13.17 8.97 -16.23
C PRO A 71 13.78 9.01 -17.64
N GLN A 72 13.07 8.49 -18.66
CA GLN A 72 13.52 8.47 -20.06
C GLN A 72 13.95 9.83 -20.64
N ASN A 73 13.37 10.92 -20.12
CA ASN A 73 13.67 12.28 -20.56
C ASN A 73 14.79 12.94 -19.74
N CYS A 74 15.32 12.27 -18.73
CA CYS A 74 16.41 12.77 -17.93
C CYS A 74 17.75 12.42 -18.54
N SER A 75 18.65 13.41 -18.62
CA SER A 75 20.03 13.14 -19.02
C SER A 75 20.75 12.30 -17.93
N PRO A 76 21.78 11.51 -18.30
CA PRO A 76 22.61 10.82 -17.31
C PRO A 76 23.21 11.78 -16.27
N ASP A 77 23.58 13.00 -16.68
CA ASP A 77 24.09 14.02 -15.76
C ASP A 77 23.04 14.44 -14.72
N THR A 78 21.80 14.64 -15.16
CA THR A 78 20.70 14.96 -14.23
C THR A 78 20.45 13.82 -13.25
N LEU A 79 20.44 12.56 -13.72
CA LEU A 79 20.27 11.40 -12.86
C LEU A 79 21.43 11.28 -11.85
N ARG A 80 22.67 11.55 -12.27
CA ARG A 80 23.83 11.60 -11.36
C ARG A 80 23.67 12.64 -10.26
N HIS A 81 23.28 13.87 -10.63
CA HIS A 81 23.05 14.94 -9.68
C HIS A 81 21.95 14.58 -8.67
N LEU A 82 20.80 14.08 -9.15
CA LEU A 82 19.72 13.64 -8.30
C LEU A 82 20.15 12.52 -7.33
N ALA A 83 20.95 11.55 -7.80
CA ALA A 83 21.46 10.47 -6.96
C ALA A 83 22.48 10.95 -5.91
N ASN A 84 23.34 11.93 -6.25
CA ASN A 84 24.29 12.51 -5.32
C ASN A 84 23.59 13.29 -4.21
N ASP A 85 22.60 14.11 -4.55
CA ASP A 85 21.85 14.95 -3.61
C ASP A 85 20.81 14.12 -2.84
N GLY A 86 20.18 13.15 -3.52
CA GLY A 86 19.07 12.36 -3.02
C GLY A 86 19.43 10.96 -2.50
N GLY A 87 20.67 10.52 -2.63
CA GLY A 87 21.17 9.23 -2.17
C GLY A 87 20.88 8.06 -3.11
N PHE A 88 19.63 7.73 -3.44
CA PHE A 88 19.26 6.68 -4.40
C PHE A 88 17.85 6.89 -4.95
N PHE A 89 17.55 6.27 -6.09
CA PHE A 89 16.20 6.23 -6.63
C PHE A 89 15.42 5.05 -6.08
N PHE A 90 14.17 5.28 -5.65
CA PHE A 90 13.25 4.26 -5.14
C PHE A 90 11.81 4.82 -5.04
N PRO A 91 10.75 4.00 -5.28
CA PRO A 91 10.80 2.70 -5.93
C PRO A 91 10.95 2.84 -7.44
N ILE A 92 11.78 2.01 -8.05
CA ILE A 92 11.93 1.96 -9.50
C ILE A 92 11.28 0.68 -10.03
N PRO A 93 10.30 0.77 -10.96
CA PRO A 93 9.75 -0.40 -11.62
C PRO A 93 10.77 -1.00 -12.59
N GLU A 94 10.69 -2.31 -12.85
CA GLU A 94 11.60 -3.03 -13.74
C GLU A 94 11.69 -2.38 -15.13
N ALA A 95 10.55 -1.90 -15.66
CA ALA A 95 10.48 -1.24 -16.96
C ALA A 95 11.32 0.05 -17.06
N TRP A 96 11.69 0.67 -15.94
CA TRP A 96 12.50 1.89 -15.95
C TRP A 96 13.99 1.64 -15.73
N LEU A 97 14.41 0.43 -15.42
CA LEU A 97 15.82 0.08 -15.21
C LEU A 97 16.72 0.43 -16.41
N PRO A 98 16.27 0.24 -17.68
CA PRO A 98 17.10 0.58 -18.85
C PRO A 98 17.49 2.06 -18.96
N PHE A 99 16.80 2.97 -18.24
CA PHE A 99 17.13 4.40 -18.23
C PHE A 99 18.30 4.74 -17.30
N PHE A 100 18.79 3.79 -16.52
CA PHE A 100 19.94 3.94 -15.63
C PHE A 100 21.13 3.16 -16.17
N PRO A 101 22.17 3.84 -16.69
CA PRO A 101 23.34 3.16 -17.27
C PRO A 101 24.03 2.23 -16.28
N GLU A 102 24.18 0.94 -16.62
CA GLU A 102 24.75 -0.09 -15.74
C GLU A 102 26.21 0.18 -15.36
N ASN A 103 26.98 0.88 -16.20
CA ASN A 103 28.35 1.29 -15.87
C ASN A 103 28.41 2.34 -14.76
N GLU A 104 27.31 3.10 -14.53
CA GLU A 104 27.25 4.19 -13.56
C GLU A 104 26.41 3.86 -12.35
N PHE A 105 25.38 3.04 -12.51
CA PHE A 105 24.44 2.72 -11.44
C PHE A 105 24.47 1.26 -11.04
N SER A 106 24.28 1.01 -9.75
CA SER A 106 24.05 -0.32 -9.18
C SER A 106 22.55 -0.48 -8.90
N ILE A 107 22.01 -1.65 -9.25
CA ILE A 107 20.59 -1.97 -9.11
C ILE A 107 20.46 -3.09 -8.06
N THR A 108 19.63 -2.88 -7.06
CA THR A 108 19.32 -3.84 -6.01
C THR A 108 17.83 -3.85 -5.72
N PHE A 109 17.32 -4.84 -5.02
CA PHE A 109 15.96 -4.86 -4.45
C PHE A 109 15.98 -5.61 -3.13
N ASP A 110 14.97 -5.38 -2.31
CA ASP A 110 14.71 -6.09 -1.06
C ASP A 110 13.36 -6.81 -1.18
N ASP A 111 13.35 -8.12 -0.89
CA ASP A 111 12.11 -8.90 -0.90
C ASP A 111 11.07 -8.36 0.08
N GLY A 112 11.54 -7.76 1.19
CA GLY A 112 10.67 -7.17 2.21
C GLY A 112 9.94 -5.90 1.77
N GLU A 113 10.38 -5.27 0.68
CA GLU A 113 9.78 -4.07 0.09
C GLU A 113 8.96 -4.37 -1.16
N SER A 114 8.85 -5.62 -1.57
CA SER A 114 8.13 -6.03 -2.77
C SER A 114 6.63 -6.19 -2.50
N ASP A 115 5.78 -5.69 -3.39
CA ASP A 115 4.32 -5.78 -3.26
C ASP A 115 3.79 -7.15 -3.65
N TYR A 116 2.78 -7.60 -2.91
CA TYR A 116 2.06 -8.85 -3.17
C TYR A 116 0.80 -8.58 -3.99
N ILE A 117 0.77 -9.08 -5.21
CA ILE A 117 -0.34 -8.90 -6.16
C ILE A 117 -1.13 -10.21 -6.26
N TYR A 118 -2.45 -10.12 -6.10
CA TYR A 118 -3.36 -11.27 -6.12
C TYR A 118 -4.39 -11.11 -7.22
N LEU A 119 -4.79 -12.23 -7.84
CA LEU A 119 -6.00 -12.23 -8.64
C LEU A 119 -7.22 -12.09 -7.72
N THR A 120 -8.02 -11.07 -7.96
CA THR A 120 -9.22 -10.78 -7.17
C THR A 120 -10.18 -11.97 -7.18
N SER A 121 -10.35 -12.62 -8.33
CA SER A 121 -11.18 -13.83 -8.49
C SER A 121 -10.72 -15.02 -7.64
N ASN A 122 -9.40 -15.17 -7.45
CA ASN A 122 -8.86 -16.23 -6.59
C ASN A 122 -9.17 -15.96 -5.11
N MET A 123 -9.04 -14.71 -4.66
CA MET A 123 -9.39 -14.33 -3.29
C MET A 123 -10.90 -14.33 -3.05
N ALA A 124 -11.71 -14.02 -4.05
CA ALA A 124 -13.18 -14.08 -3.99
C ALA A 124 -13.72 -15.50 -3.87
N SER A 125 -13.08 -16.48 -4.52
CA SER A 125 -13.57 -17.87 -4.54
C SER A 125 -12.83 -18.80 -3.58
N PHE A 126 -11.56 -18.53 -3.30
CA PHE A 126 -10.61 -19.46 -2.67
C PHE A 126 -10.64 -20.85 -3.31
N ALA A 127 -10.84 -20.93 -4.63
CA ALA A 127 -10.92 -22.18 -5.37
C ALA A 127 -9.57 -22.89 -5.46
N GLY A 128 -9.57 -24.24 -5.47
CA GLY A 128 -8.35 -25.04 -5.60
C GLY A 128 -7.78 -25.54 -4.27
N LYS A 129 -6.84 -26.50 -4.38
CA LYS A 129 -6.24 -27.18 -3.20
C LYS A 129 -5.39 -26.23 -2.33
N GLN A 130 -4.70 -25.27 -2.96
CA GLN A 130 -3.86 -24.29 -2.26
C GLN A 130 -4.63 -23.42 -1.26
N TYR A 131 -5.93 -23.22 -1.48
CA TYR A 131 -6.79 -22.41 -0.61
C TYR A 131 -7.61 -23.23 0.41
N THR A 132 -7.38 -24.55 0.54
CA THR A 132 -8.16 -25.40 1.45
C THR A 132 -8.17 -24.89 2.89
N ARG A 133 -7.03 -24.40 3.39
CA ARG A 133 -6.94 -23.81 4.72
C ARG A 133 -7.81 -22.56 4.86
N HIS A 134 -7.75 -21.63 3.89
CA HIS A 134 -8.55 -20.39 3.92
C HIS A 134 -10.05 -20.69 3.85
N ARG A 135 -10.47 -21.62 2.99
CA ARG A 135 -11.89 -22.09 2.98
C ARG A 135 -12.32 -22.70 4.31
N ASN A 136 -11.48 -23.49 4.95
CA ASN A 136 -11.80 -24.07 6.25
C ASN A 136 -11.97 -22.98 7.32
N HIS A 137 -11.08 -21.99 7.38
CA HIS A 137 -11.21 -20.86 8.29
C HIS A 137 -12.49 -20.05 7.99
N LEU A 138 -12.78 -19.80 6.71
CA LEU A 138 -13.99 -19.10 6.30
C LEU A 138 -15.26 -19.87 6.68
N ASN A 139 -15.29 -21.19 6.47
CA ASN A 139 -16.41 -22.06 6.86
C ASN A 139 -16.60 -22.08 8.38
N GLN A 140 -15.51 -22.14 9.16
CA GLN A 140 -15.56 -22.05 10.62
C GLN A 140 -16.08 -20.70 11.08
N PHE A 141 -15.63 -19.62 10.41
CA PHE A 141 -16.11 -18.27 10.70
C PHE A 141 -17.62 -18.14 10.48
N PHE A 142 -18.15 -18.56 9.34
CA PHE A 142 -19.59 -18.55 9.07
C PHE A 142 -20.39 -19.56 9.92
N GLY A 143 -19.76 -20.64 10.38
CA GLY A 143 -20.34 -21.56 11.35
C GLY A 143 -20.58 -20.93 12.72
N ALA A 144 -19.66 -20.05 13.13
CA ALA A 144 -19.68 -19.42 14.44
C ALA A 144 -20.37 -18.04 14.47
N TYR A 145 -20.26 -17.26 13.38
CA TYR A 145 -20.64 -15.85 13.37
C TYR A 145 -21.62 -15.52 12.23
N ARG A 146 -22.35 -14.41 12.40
CA ARG A 146 -23.22 -13.81 11.38
C ARG A 146 -22.76 -12.37 11.17
N PRO A 147 -21.75 -12.16 10.32
CA PRO A 147 -21.24 -10.82 10.06
C PRO A 147 -22.24 -10.00 9.26
N LEU A 148 -22.25 -8.70 9.53
CA LEU A 148 -22.89 -7.68 8.70
C LEU A 148 -21.79 -6.74 8.22
N ASP A 149 -21.89 -6.29 6.99
CA ASP A 149 -20.97 -5.34 6.42
C ASP A 149 -21.69 -4.02 6.09
N GLN A 150 -20.95 -2.93 6.20
CA GLN A 150 -21.41 -1.60 5.82
C GLN A 150 -20.30 -0.87 5.08
N ALA A 151 -20.67 -0.09 4.07
CA ALA A 151 -19.69 0.83 3.47
C ALA A 151 -19.19 1.81 4.55
N LEU A 152 -17.88 1.95 4.63
CA LEU A 152 -17.25 2.91 5.55
C LEU A 152 -17.51 4.33 5.04
N ASN A 153 -17.96 5.20 5.92
CA ASN A 153 -18.29 6.60 5.64
C ASN A 153 -18.18 7.45 6.91
N ALA A 154 -18.56 8.74 6.82
CA ALA A 154 -18.47 9.67 7.94
C ALA A 154 -19.36 9.29 9.15
N ASP A 155 -20.47 8.57 8.92
CA ASP A 155 -21.42 8.23 9.99
C ASP A 155 -20.91 7.07 10.86
N ASN A 156 -20.10 6.17 10.29
CA ASN A 156 -19.61 4.95 10.97
C ASN A 156 -18.08 4.88 11.15
N VAL A 157 -17.34 5.91 10.73
CA VAL A 157 -15.87 5.93 10.84
C VAL A 157 -15.38 5.83 12.31
N GLN A 158 -16.19 6.27 13.27
CA GLN A 158 -15.87 6.16 14.69
C GLN A 158 -15.87 4.70 15.18
N ASP A 159 -16.74 3.87 14.62
CA ASP A 159 -16.73 2.42 14.89
C ASP A 159 -15.47 1.74 14.33
N ALA A 160 -15.00 2.17 13.17
CA ALA A 160 -13.70 1.72 12.63
C ALA A 160 -12.53 2.17 13.50
N ALA A 161 -12.56 3.41 14.03
CA ALA A 161 -11.56 3.90 14.97
C ALA A 161 -11.55 3.09 16.28
N ALA A 162 -12.73 2.67 16.78
CA ALA A 162 -12.82 1.80 17.95
C ALA A 162 -12.22 0.40 17.69
N VAL A 163 -12.44 -0.18 16.48
CA VAL A 163 -11.78 -1.43 16.07
C VAL A 163 -10.27 -1.25 16.04
N LEU A 164 -9.77 -0.15 15.47
CA LEU A 164 -8.33 0.13 15.39
C LEU A 164 -7.70 0.26 16.78
N GLN A 165 -8.37 0.96 17.70
CA GLN A 165 -7.91 1.09 19.09
C GLN A 165 -7.81 -0.28 19.76
N HIS A 166 -8.86 -1.11 19.67
CA HIS A 166 -8.84 -2.45 20.22
C HIS A 166 -7.77 -3.34 19.60
N TRP A 167 -7.57 -3.25 18.28
CA TRP A 167 -6.49 -3.95 17.57
C TRP A 167 -5.11 -3.55 18.10
N GLN A 168 -4.90 -2.26 18.39
CA GLN A 168 -3.64 -1.75 18.94
C GLN A 168 -3.40 -2.31 20.34
N GLU A 169 -4.43 -2.33 21.19
CA GLU A 169 -4.37 -2.95 22.54
C GLU A 169 -4.02 -4.45 22.47
N GLU A 170 -4.66 -5.20 21.54
CA GLU A 170 -4.35 -6.61 21.30
C GLU A 170 -2.94 -6.86 20.74
N SER A 171 -2.31 -5.88 20.12
CA SER A 171 -0.98 -6.02 19.52
C SER A 171 0.13 -6.12 20.56
N LEU A 172 -0.07 -5.55 21.75
CA LEU A 172 0.91 -5.41 22.84
C LEU A 172 2.18 -4.64 22.47
N LEU A 173 2.17 -3.97 21.31
CA LEU A 173 3.27 -3.14 20.83
C LEU A 173 2.97 -1.66 21.09
N ALA A 174 4.00 -0.85 21.31
CA ALA A 174 3.85 0.59 21.35
C ALA A 174 3.35 1.13 19.98
N GLU A 175 2.55 2.21 19.98
CA GLU A 175 1.96 2.78 18.76
C GLU A 175 3.00 3.13 17.70
N ASN A 176 4.16 3.63 18.10
CA ASN A 176 5.27 3.95 17.18
C ASN A 176 5.96 2.71 16.57
N LYS A 177 5.55 1.51 16.92
CA LYS A 177 6.00 0.22 16.35
C LYS A 177 4.94 -0.43 15.47
N THR A 178 3.80 0.21 15.31
CA THR A 178 2.70 -0.22 14.46
C THR A 178 2.34 0.88 13.46
N ASP A 179 1.37 0.62 12.61
CA ASP A 179 0.77 1.60 11.69
C ASP A 179 -0.47 2.30 12.29
N TYR A 180 -0.63 2.26 13.62
CA TYR A 180 -1.81 2.78 14.33
C TYR A 180 -2.09 4.25 13.99
N SER A 181 -1.10 5.13 14.17
CA SER A 181 -1.27 6.56 13.96
C SER A 181 -1.57 6.91 12.50
N VAL A 182 -0.92 6.22 11.56
CA VAL A 182 -1.14 6.39 10.11
C VAL A 182 -2.53 5.90 9.70
N CYS A 183 -2.95 4.75 10.22
CA CYS A 183 -4.29 4.21 9.98
C CYS A 183 -5.38 5.09 10.62
N MET A 184 -5.15 5.65 11.81
CA MET A 184 -6.06 6.60 12.44
C MET A 184 -6.22 7.87 11.61
N GLU A 185 -5.12 8.42 11.06
CA GLU A 185 -5.19 9.57 10.14
C GLU A 185 -5.97 9.22 8.87
N ALA A 186 -5.80 8.01 8.32
CA ALA A 186 -6.56 7.55 7.16
C ALA A 186 -8.07 7.54 7.44
N LEU A 187 -8.50 7.10 8.61
CA LEU A 187 -9.90 7.12 9.02
C LEU A 187 -10.40 8.57 9.19
N GLN A 188 -9.62 9.44 9.84
CA GLN A 188 -9.99 10.85 10.03
C GLN A 188 -10.09 11.62 8.73
N LYS A 189 -9.27 11.26 7.72
CA LYS A 189 -9.20 11.90 6.41
C LYS A 189 -9.85 11.07 5.30
N PHE A 190 -10.72 10.13 5.67
CA PHE A 190 -11.29 9.13 4.77
C PHE A 190 -11.91 9.75 3.50
N SER A 191 -12.74 10.78 3.69
CA SER A 191 -13.41 11.47 2.57
C SER A 191 -12.44 12.34 1.77
N GLU A 192 -11.55 13.10 2.44
CA GLU A 192 -10.58 13.97 1.77
C GLU A 192 -9.56 13.18 0.95
N LEU A 193 -9.20 11.98 1.40
CA LEU A 193 -8.33 11.06 0.65
C LEU A 193 -9.09 10.26 -0.41
N ALA A 194 -10.44 10.34 -0.44
CA ALA A 194 -11.33 9.54 -1.29
C ALA A 194 -11.05 8.03 -1.17
N LEU A 195 -10.85 7.57 0.02
CA LEU A 195 -10.66 6.17 0.31
C LEU A 195 -11.97 5.39 0.15
N TRP A 196 -11.84 4.13 -0.19
CA TRP A 196 -12.90 3.14 -0.13
C TRP A 196 -12.69 2.26 1.10
N GLY A 197 -13.78 1.80 1.72
CA GLY A 197 -13.66 0.87 2.84
C GLY A 197 -14.95 0.14 3.15
N THR A 198 -14.79 -0.96 3.89
CA THR A 198 -15.90 -1.72 4.47
C THR A 198 -15.64 -1.92 5.97
N LEU A 199 -16.65 -1.65 6.76
CA LEU A 199 -16.71 -1.92 8.20
C LEU A 199 -17.59 -3.14 8.44
N TYR A 200 -17.13 -4.03 9.31
CA TYR A 200 -17.79 -5.30 9.61
C TYR A 200 -18.24 -5.36 11.06
N TYR A 201 -19.46 -5.83 11.25
CA TYR A 201 -20.07 -6.00 12.56
C TYR A 201 -20.36 -7.49 12.84
N ILE A 202 -20.18 -7.91 14.08
CA ILE A 202 -20.57 -9.23 14.56
C ILE A 202 -21.38 -9.02 15.84
N GLU A 203 -22.60 -9.57 15.90
CA GLU A 203 -23.51 -9.40 17.02
C GLU A 203 -23.77 -7.91 17.36
N GLY A 204 -23.85 -7.06 16.33
CA GLY A 204 -24.06 -5.63 16.46
C GLY A 204 -22.85 -4.81 16.96
N LYS A 205 -21.67 -5.45 17.11
CA LYS A 205 -20.44 -4.80 17.57
C LYS A 205 -19.45 -4.65 16.41
N PRO A 206 -18.75 -3.51 16.29
CA PRO A 206 -17.67 -3.36 15.32
C PRO A 206 -16.60 -4.44 15.53
N ALA A 207 -16.25 -5.17 14.48
CA ALA A 207 -15.39 -6.35 14.55
C ALA A 207 -14.14 -6.25 13.70
N GLY A 208 -14.20 -5.52 12.57
CA GLY A 208 -13.09 -5.33 11.66
C GLY A 208 -13.39 -4.33 10.57
N PHE A 209 -12.37 -3.86 9.87
CA PHE A 209 -12.53 -3.02 8.68
C PHE A 209 -11.39 -3.23 7.69
N ILE A 210 -11.66 -2.89 6.44
CA ILE A 210 -10.67 -2.76 5.36
C ILE A 210 -10.78 -1.37 4.74
N VAL A 211 -9.62 -0.77 4.42
CA VAL A 211 -9.51 0.51 3.74
C VAL A 211 -8.49 0.42 2.62
N GLY A 212 -8.79 1.02 1.48
CA GLY A 212 -7.92 1.08 0.32
C GLY A 212 -8.36 2.10 -0.70
N GLU A 213 -7.68 2.13 -1.84
CA GLU A 213 -8.00 3.01 -2.98
C GLU A 213 -7.69 2.34 -4.33
N ALA A 214 -8.25 2.88 -5.40
CA ALA A 214 -7.88 2.49 -6.75
C ALA A 214 -6.43 2.89 -7.03
N LEU A 215 -5.57 1.92 -7.34
CA LEU A 215 -4.18 2.15 -7.73
C LEU A 215 -4.06 2.37 -9.24
N SER A 216 -4.72 1.54 -10.02
CA SER A 216 -4.84 1.66 -11.48
C SER A 216 -6.25 1.27 -11.93
N LYS A 217 -6.48 1.23 -13.25
CA LYS A 217 -7.78 0.83 -13.79
C LYS A 217 -8.14 -0.63 -13.51
N ASP A 218 -7.15 -1.49 -13.25
CA ASP A 218 -7.30 -2.93 -13.05
C ASP A 218 -6.82 -3.44 -11.69
N THR A 219 -6.22 -2.57 -10.87
CA THR A 219 -5.63 -2.93 -9.58
C THR A 219 -6.14 -2.01 -8.47
N PHE A 220 -6.58 -2.62 -7.38
CA PHE A 220 -6.98 -1.95 -6.15
C PHE A 220 -5.94 -2.19 -5.05
N CYS A 221 -5.50 -1.15 -4.34
CA CYS A 221 -4.56 -1.25 -3.24
C CYS A 221 -5.29 -1.29 -1.90
N LEU A 222 -5.00 -2.30 -1.09
CA LEU A 222 -5.50 -2.43 0.28
C LEU A 222 -4.44 -1.94 1.25
N HIS A 223 -4.66 -0.75 1.82
CA HIS A 223 -3.72 -0.12 2.76
C HIS A 223 -3.83 -0.68 4.17
N PHE A 224 -5.07 -0.83 4.65
CA PHE A 224 -5.30 -1.27 6.03
C PHE A 224 -6.37 -2.36 6.07
N ALA A 225 -6.07 -3.40 6.85
CA ALA A 225 -7.02 -4.43 7.27
C ALA A 225 -6.84 -4.63 8.78
N LYS A 226 -7.84 -4.31 9.56
CA LYS A 226 -7.82 -4.44 11.02
C LYS A 226 -9.03 -5.24 11.48
N GLY A 227 -8.80 -6.24 12.31
CA GLY A 227 -9.86 -7.10 12.83
C GLY A 227 -9.52 -7.60 14.22
N SER A 228 -10.51 -7.73 15.10
CA SER A 228 -10.34 -8.26 16.45
C SER A 228 -9.99 -9.74 16.41
N LYS A 229 -8.93 -10.12 17.09
CA LYS A 229 -8.48 -11.53 17.24
C LYS A 229 -9.50 -12.41 17.93
N LYS A 230 -10.47 -11.83 18.61
CA LYS A 230 -11.60 -12.52 19.21
C LYS A 230 -12.37 -13.38 18.19
N TYR A 231 -12.45 -12.92 16.95
CA TYR A 231 -13.23 -13.57 15.90
C TYR A 231 -12.30 -14.38 14.98
N HIS A 232 -12.14 -15.65 15.29
CA HIS A 232 -11.29 -16.55 14.50
C HIS A 232 -11.74 -16.60 13.03
N GLY A 233 -10.83 -16.38 12.08
CA GLY A 233 -11.13 -16.37 10.64
C GLY A 233 -11.60 -15.01 10.09
N ILE A 234 -11.62 -13.94 10.91
CA ILE A 234 -12.11 -12.63 10.47
C ILE A 234 -11.30 -12.06 9.31
N TYR A 235 -9.99 -12.26 9.25
CA TYR A 235 -9.15 -11.76 8.14
C TYR A 235 -9.45 -12.49 6.83
N GLU A 236 -9.61 -13.83 6.86
CA GLU A 236 -10.04 -14.60 5.70
C GLU A 236 -11.40 -14.11 5.19
N PHE A 237 -12.33 -13.85 6.10
CA PHE A 237 -13.64 -13.31 5.74
C PHE A 237 -13.53 -11.91 5.13
N MET A 238 -12.83 -10.98 5.76
CA MET A 238 -12.69 -9.60 5.28
C MET A 238 -12.05 -9.55 3.89
N PHE A 239 -10.96 -10.30 3.66
CA PHE A 239 -10.31 -10.34 2.35
C PHE A 239 -11.18 -11.01 1.28
N ASN A 240 -11.90 -12.09 1.63
CA ASN A 240 -12.81 -12.77 0.73
C ASN A 240 -13.98 -11.85 0.32
N ASP A 241 -14.64 -11.23 1.28
CA ASP A 241 -15.76 -10.31 1.05
C ASP A 241 -15.34 -9.08 0.22
N THR A 242 -14.18 -8.49 0.55
CA THR A 242 -13.61 -7.39 -0.22
C THR A 242 -13.33 -7.81 -1.67
N ALA A 243 -12.76 -9.00 -1.88
CA ALA A 243 -12.51 -9.50 -3.22
C ALA A 243 -13.82 -9.75 -4.00
N ILE A 244 -14.86 -10.28 -3.35
CA ILE A 244 -16.19 -10.44 -3.96
C ILE A 244 -16.76 -9.08 -4.42
N LYS A 245 -16.64 -8.04 -3.60
CA LYS A 245 -17.14 -6.70 -3.92
C LYS A 245 -16.37 -6.03 -5.07
N LEU A 246 -15.07 -6.29 -5.17
CA LEU A 246 -14.18 -5.60 -6.11
C LEU A 246 -13.94 -6.35 -7.42
N GLN A 247 -14.22 -7.66 -7.53
CA GLN A 247 -13.85 -8.49 -8.67
C GLN A 247 -14.49 -8.09 -10.01
N SER A 248 -15.60 -7.35 -9.99
CA SER A 248 -16.22 -6.84 -11.22
C SER A 248 -15.52 -5.60 -11.79
N GLN A 249 -14.69 -4.92 -10.98
CA GLN A 249 -14.02 -3.68 -11.35
C GLN A 249 -12.51 -3.84 -11.44
N TYR A 250 -11.91 -4.69 -10.59
CA TYR A 250 -10.47 -4.83 -10.48
C TYR A 250 -10.05 -6.29 -10.66
N GLN A 251 -9.14 -6.51 -11.59
CA GLN A 251 -8.55 -7.82 -11.83
C GLN A 251 -7.59 -8.21 -10.70
N TYR A 252 -6.91 -7.23 -10.12
CA TYR A 252 -5.88 -7.45 -9.11
C TYR A 252 -6.15 -6.69 -7.82
N LEU A 253 -5.72 -7.30 -6.70
CA LEU A 253 -5.56 -6.67 -5.40
C LEU A 253 -4.07 -6.57 -5.09
N ASN A 254 -3.59 -5.38 -4.76
CA ASN A 254 -2.27 -5.15 -4.18
C ASN A 254 -2.42 -5.05 -2.66
N LEU A 255 -1.78 -5.95 -1.92
CA LEU A 255 -1.77 -5.96 -0.46
C LEU A 255 -0.44 -5.44 0.11
N GLU A 256 0.29 -4.63 -0.66
CA GLU A 256 1.55 -4.00 -0.28
C GLU A 256 2.65 -4.99 0.13
N GLU A 257 3.76 -4.49 0.68
CA GLU A 257 4.94 -5.26 1.09
C GLU A 257 4.78 -5.91 2.48
N ASP A 258 5.70 -6.81 2.84
CA ASP A 258 5.76 -7.46 4.16
C ASP A 258 6.75 -6.80 5.15
N MET A 259 7.45 -5.76 4.73
CA MET A 259 8.41 -4.99 5.54
C MET A 259 9.50 -5.84 6.20
N GLY A 260 9.85 -7.00 5.63
CA GLY A 260 10.80 -7.95 6.20
C GLY A 260 10.24 -8.78 7.39
N ASN A 261 8.95 -8.62 7.72
CA ASN A 261 8.31 -9.38 8.80
C ASN A 261 7.97 -10.81 8.35
N GLY A 262 8.68 -11.80 8.90
CA GLY A 262 8.53 -13.21 8.52
C GLY A 262 7.13 -13.80 8.75
N ASN A 263 6.37 -13.30 9.74
CA ASN A 263 4.99 -13.74 9.98
C ASN A 263 4.05 -13.17 8.91
N LEU A 264 4.19 -11.88 8.62
CA LEU A 264 3.41 -11.21 7.58
C LEU A 264 3.71 -11.81 6.21
N ARG A 265 5.00 -12.08 5.91
CA ARG A 265 5.44 -12.78 4.69
C ARG A 265 4.76 -14.13 4.52
N ARG A 266 4.74 -14.97 5.57
CA ARG A 266 4.07 -16.28 5.54
C ARG A 266 2.58 -16.14 5.28
N THR A 267 1.94 -15.19 5.97
CA THR A 267 0.52 -14.90 5.78
C THR A 267 0.23 -14.45 4.36
N LYS A 268 0.94 -13.45 3.84
CA LYS A 268 0.75 -12.97 2.46
C LYS A 268 0.98 -14.07 1.44
N LYS A 269 2.06 -14.84 1.55
CA LYS A 269 2.33 -15.98 0.66
C LYS A 269 1.25 -17.07 0.73
N SER A 270 0.60 -17.28 1.88
CA SER A 270 -0.45 -18.31 2.01
C SER A 270 -1.71 -17.99 1.18
N TYR A 271 -1.97 -16.72 0.88
CA TYR A 271 -3.06 -16.31 -0.01
C TYR A 271 -2.74 -16.50 -1.51
N GLY A 272 -1.59 -17.09 -1.86
CA GLY A 272 -1.22 -17.45 -3.24
C GLY A 272 -1.14 -16.24 -4.16
N PRO A 273 -0.18 -15.32 -3.95
CA PRO A 273 -0.03 -14.17 -4.83
C PRO A 273 0.24 -14.62 -6.27
N GLU A 274 -0.40 -13.96 -7.23
CA GLU A 274 -0.19 -14.15 -8.67
C GLU A 274 1.24 -13.75 -9.04
N ARG A 275 1.72 -12.66 -8.44
CA ARG A 275 3.10 -12.18 -8.61
C ARG A 275 3.54 -11.39 -7.39
N ILE A 276 4.85 -11.33 -7.19
CA ILE A 276 5.52 -10.42 -6.26
C ILE A 276 6.17 -9.33 -7.11
N LEU A 277 5.71 -8.10 -6.95
CA LEU A 277 6.15 -6.95 -7.73
C LEU A 277 7.36 -6.32 -7.04
N LYS A 278 8.53 -6.50 -7.63
CA LYS A 278 9.77 -5.95 -7.11
C LYS A 278 9.81 -4.43 -7.23
N LYS A 279 10.34 -3.80 -6.20
CA LYS A 279 10.66 -2.37 -6.15
C LYS A 279 12.17 -2.24 -6.14
N TYR A 280 12.75 -1.67 -7.20
CA TYR A 280 14.21 -1.60 -7.32
C TYR A 280 14.74 -0.31 -6.71
N ARG A 281 15.93 -0.44 -6.13
CA ARG A 281 16.78 0.67 -5.68
C ARG A 281 17.91 0.85 -6.67
N VAL A 282 18.07 2.07 -7.15
CA VAL A 282 19.12 2.42 -8.10
C VAL A 282 20.04 3.44 -7.45
N ARG A 283 21.30 3.08 -7.28
CA ARG A 283 22.34 3.89 -6.63
C ARG A 283 23.46 4.21 -7.59
N LEU A 284 23.98 5.43 -7.51
CA LEU A 284 25.22 5.76 -8.21
C LEU A 284 26.37 4.89 -7.66
N LYS A 285 27.18 4.31 -8.56
CA LYS A 285 28.41 3.59 -8.19
C LYS A 285 29.44 4.60 -7.68
N ARG A 286 30.09 4.24 -6.60
CA ARG A 286 31.19 5.03 -6.04
C ARG A 286 32.51 4.72 -6.74
#